data_0ce343a4ab3e83fc88ab4282822f9f33
#
_entry.id   0ce343a4ab3e83fc88ab4282822f9f33
#
_cell.length_a   1.000
_cell.length_b   1.000
_cell.length_c   1.000
_cell.angle_alpha   90.00
_cell.angle_beta   90.00
_cell.angle_gamma   90.00
#
_symmetry.space_group_name_H-M   'P 1'
#
loop_
_entity.id
_entity.type
_entity.pdbx_description
1 polymer ?
#
loop_
_entity_poly.entity_id
_entity_poly.type
_entity_poly.pdbx_seq_one_letter_code
_entity_poly.pdbx_strand_id
1 'polypeptide(L)'
;WQLCRRSSYGAYQMGYDINQYYLKMDFNHSQLQKHRIDWGMNAIIYDINPGDIKPYGKESFYVPKTLQKEKALEAALYLNEEWEITPQLTASIGARYSLFNAFGKRTFNTYKEGELPSTLNITGTESKDGNLKTYHAPEFRLGLRYAFTDEFSVKAGFNTMQQYIHKVSNTMVMSPTDTWKLSDMFLK
;
A
#
# COMPACT_ATOMS: atom_id res chain seq x y z
N TRP A 1 -9.95 10.14 12.41
CA TRP A 1 -11.09 9.47 13.06
C TRP A 1 -10.76 9.19 14.51
N GLN A 2 -11.67 9.57 15.43
CA GLN A 2 -11.54 9.29 16.86
C GLN A 2 -12.66 8.32 17.26
N LEU A 3 -12.29 7.21 17.87
CA LEU A 3 -13.22 6.26 18.46
C LEU A 3 -13.14 6.34 19.98
N CYS A 4 -14.26 6.49 20.64
CA CYS A 4 -14.37 6.49 22.10
C CYS A 4 -15.34 5.39 22.55
N ARG A 5 -14.89 4.49 23.42
CA ARG A 5 -15.74 3.45 24.01
C ARG A 5 -16.32 3.94 25.33
N ARG A 6 -17.62 3.78 25.52
CA ARG A 6 -18.41 4.30 26.68
C ARG A 6 -18.42 3.37 27.87
N SER A 7 -17.28 2.88 28.36
CA SER A 7 -17.20 2.17 29.65
C SER A 7 -16.22 2.95 30.54
N SER A 8 -16.63 3.41 31.70
CA SER A 8 -15.84 4.31 32.54
C SER A 8 -14.44 3.77 32.86
N TYR A 9 -14.30 2.47 33.13
CA TYR A 9 -13.03 1.83 33.50
C TYR A 9 -12.21 1.36 32.30
N GLY A 10 -12.79 1.12 31.14
CA GLY A 10 -12.14 0.68 29.93
C GLY A 10 -12.22 1.68 28.79
N ALA A 11 -12.52 2.94 29.06
CA ALA A 11 -12.68 3.97 28.06
C ALA A 11 -11.32 4.34 27.46
N TYR A 12 -11.22 4.33 26.15
CA TYR A 12 -10.02 4.76 25.43
C TYR A 12 -10.39 5.60 24.21
N GLN A 13 -9.46 6.42 23.82
CA GLN A 13 -9.50 7.19 22.59
C GLN A 13 -8.41 6.65 21.66
N MET A 14 -8.77 6.37 20.42
CA MET A 14 -7.83 5.96 19.37
C MET A 14 -7.85 6.98 18.25
N GLY A 15 -6.67 7.40 17.80
CA GLY A 15 -6.48 8.26 16.64
C GLY A 15 -5.42 7.70 15.73
N TYR A 16 -5.59 7.89 14.42
CA TYR A 16 -4.58 7.60 13.42
C TYR A 16 -4.57 8.70 12.35
N ASP A 17 -3.43 8.90 11.73
CA ASP A 17 -3.25 9.89 10.66
C ASP A 17 -2.53 9.25 9.48
N ILE A 18 -3.06 9.50 8.29
CA ILE A 18 -2.46 9.07 7.03
C ILE A 18 -2.28 10.31 6.16
N ASN A 19 -1.03 10.70 5.95
CA ASN A 19 -0.68 11.78 5.04
C ASN A 19 0.02 11.18 3.82
N GLN A 20 -0.44 11.61 2.64
CA GLN A 20 0.11 11.19 1.36
C GLN A 20 0.38 12.42 0.51
N TYR A 21 1.61 12.55 0.04
CA TYR A 21 1.99 13.58 -0.93
C TYR A 21 2.18 12.89 -2.28
N TYR A 22 1.41 13.30 -3.26
CA TYR A 22 1.32 12.65 -4.56
C TYR A 22 1.77 13.58 -5.67
N LEU A 23 2.74 13.13 -6.46
CA LEU A 23 3.15 13.76 -7.71
C LEU A 23 2.89 12.78 -8.86
N LYS A 24 2.25 13.25 -9.92
CA LYS A 24 1.99 12.46 -11.11
C LYS A 24 2.22 13.29 -12.36
N MET A 25 2.83 12.68 -13.36
CA MET A 25 2.99 13.24 -14.70
C MET A 25 2.56 12.19 -15.72
N ASP A 26 1.62 12.56 -16.57
CA ASP A 26 1.09 11.72 -17.65
C ASP A 26 1.35 12.40 -18.99
N PHE A 27 1.78 11.61 -19.96
CA PHE A 27 1.99 12.02 -21.33
C PHE A 27 1.22 11.08 -22.24
N ASN A 28 0.56 11.66 -23.23
CA ASN A 28 -0.17 10.92 -24.26
C ASN A 28 0.39 11.26 -25.65
N HIS A 29 0.61 10.24 -26.43
CA HIS A 29 0.99 10.37 -27.83
C HIS A 29 0.01 9.60 -28.72
N SER A 30 -0.84 10.34 -29.44
CA SER A 30 -1.92 9.81 -30.28
C SER A 30 -1.79 10.16 -31.77
N GLN A 31 -0.64 10.67 -32.20
CA GLN A 31 -0.43 11.08 -33.60
C GLN A 31 -0.18 9.90 -34.56
N LEU A 32 0.11 8.72 -34.01
CA LEU A 32 0.27 7.50 -34.81
C LEU A 32 -1.11 6.93 -35.14
N GLN A 33 -1.41 6.75 -36.43
CA GLN A 33 -2.60 6.02 -36.83
C GLN A 33 -2.56 4.61 -36.22
N LYS A 34 -3.64 4.18 -35.56
CA LYS A 34 -3.79 2.87 -34.92
C LYS A 34 -2.99 2.64 -33.62
N HIS A 35 -2.18 3.58 -33.18
CA HIS A 35 -1.41 3.45 -31.94
C HIS A 35 -1.68 4.64 -31.02
N ARG A 36 -2.05 4.36 -29.78
CA ARG A 36 -2.12 5.34 -28.70
C ARG A 36 -1.16 4.93 -27.61
N ILE A 37 -0.19 5.76 -27.33
CA ILE A 37 0.84 5.51 -26.35
C ILE A 37 0.65 6.48 -25.19
N ASP A 38 0.46 5.92 -24.00
CA ASP A 38 0.38 6.64 -22.73
C ASP A 38 1.58 6.25 -21.88
N TRP A 39 2.34 7.22 -21.41
CA TRP A 39 3.46 6.97 -20.53
C TRP A 39 3.54 8.04 -19.46
N GLY A 40 4.20 7.71 -18.37
CA GLY A 40 4.31 8.66 -17.28
C GLY A 40 5.04 8.13 -16.09
N MET A 41 5.04 8.95 -15.05
CA MET A 41 5.61 8.63 -13.76
C MET A 41 4.72 9.12 -12.62
N ASN A 42 4.82 8.42 -11.49
CA ASN A 42 4.22 8.87 -10.25
C ASN A 42 5.17 8.65 -9.08
N ALA A 43 5.06 9.50 -8.08
CA ALA A 43 5.73 9.37 -6.81
C ALA A 43 4.77 9.68 -5.68
N ILE A 44 4.80 8.87 -4.62
CA ILE A 44 3.96 9.01 -3.44
C ILE A 44 4.88 8.94 -2.22
N ILE A 45 4.81 9.96 -1.38
CA ILE A 45 5.45 9.95 -0.06
C ILE A 45 4.35 9.66 0.97
N TYR A 46 4.55 8.62 1.74
CA TYR A 46 3.69 8.22 2.84
C TYR A 46 4.26 8.69 4.17
N ASP A 47 3.42 9.30 5.01
CA ASP A 47 3.68 9.57 6.43
C ASP A 47 2.47 9.09 7.22
N ILE A 48 2.59 7.91 7.80
CA ILE A 48 1.50 7.20 8.47
C ILE A 48 1.80 7.14 9.97
N ASN A 49 0.86 7.66 10.76
CA ASN A 49 0.73 7.34 12.17
C ASN A 49 -0.33 6.24 12.32
N PRO A 50 0.06 4.97 12.51
CA PRO A 50 -0.87 3.84 12.48
C PRO A 50 -1.79 3.78 13.70
N GLY A 51 -1.51 4.53 14.75
CA GLY A 51 -2.43 4.73 15.84
C GLY A 51 -1.79 5.02 17.19
N ASP A 52 -2.44 5.92 17.91
CA ASP A 52 -2.23 6.20 19.31
C ASP A 52 -3.48 5.80 20.08
N ILE A 53 -3.34 4.96 21.08
CA ILE A 53 -4.42 4.60 22.00
C ILE A 53 -4.12 5.24 23.35
N LYS A 54 -5.02 6.08 23.83
CA LYS A 54 -4.87 6.81 25.09
C LYS A 54 -6.09 6.55 25.97
N PRO A 55 -5.91 6.52 27.31
CA PRO A 55 -7.05 6.45 28.23
C PRO A 55 -7.96 7.68 28.05
N TYR A 56 -9.26 7.47 28.13
CA TYR A 56 -10.24 8.53 28.07
C TYR A 56 -10.99 8.65 29.40
N GLY A 57 -10.93 9.84 30.02
CA GLY A 57 -11.52 10.11 31.34
C GLY A 57 -10.58 9.75 32.48
N LYS A 58 -10.95 10.26 33.69
CA LYS A 58 -10.12 10.13 34.90
C LYS A 58 -10.14 8.72 35.50
N GLU A 59 -11.14 7.91 35.15
CA GLU A 59 -11.37 6.57 35.72
C GLU A 59 -10.88 5.44 34.77
N SER A 60 -10.27 5.79 33.65
CA SER A 60 -9.78 4.80 32.70
C SER A 60 -8.46 4.17 33.16
N PHE A 61 -8.46 2.86 33.33
CA PHE A 61 -7.26 2.05 33.59
C PHE A 61 -6.56 1.57 32.30
N TYR A 62 -6.94 2.13 31.14
CA TYR A 62 -6.34 1.71 29.86
C TYR A 62 -4.87 2.14 29.79
N VAL A 63 -3.99 1.21 29.45
CA VAL A 63 -2.57 1.51 29.30
C VAL A 63 -2.35 2.17 27.93
N PRO A 64 -1.77 3.38 27.88
CA PRO A 64 -1.53 4.06 26.62
C PRO A 64 -0.57 3.24 25.74
N LYS A 65 -0.89 3.15 24.46
CA LYS A 65 -0.06 2.46 23.46
C LYS A 65 0.09 3.35 22.23
N THR A 66 1.34 3.67 21.91
CA THR A 66 1.68 4.42 20.72
C THR A 66 2.40 3.49 19.74
N LEU A 67 1.88 3.38 18.53
CA LEU A 67 2.53 2.66 17.45
C LEU A 67 3.57 3.56 16.76
N GLN A 68 4.63 2.95 16.25
CA GLN A 68 5.69 3.71 15.58
C GLN A 68 5.20 4.26 14.24
N LYS A 69 5.52 5.52 13.96
CA LYS A 69 5.22 6.15 12.68
C LYS A 69 5.97 5.44 11.54
N GLU A 70 5.31 5.36 10.40
CA GLU A 70 5.84 4.71 9.21
C GLU A 70 5.96 5.70 8.08
N LYS A 71 7.13 5.72 7.42
CA LYS A 71 7.39 6.55 6.25
C LYS A 71 7.88 5.71 5.11
N ALA A 72 7.41 6.02 3.90
CA ALA A 72 7.88 5.39 2.69
C ALA A 72 7.77 6.32 1.49
N LEU A 73 8.58 6.01 0.49
CA LEU A 73 8.49 6.55 -0.86
C LEU A 73 8.11 5.41 -1.81
N GLU A 74 7.05 5.60 -2.56
CA GLU A 74 6.72 4.79 -3.72
C GLU A 74 6.93 5.62 -4.98
N ALA A 75 7.67 5.10 -5.94
CA ALA A 75 7.86 5.72 -7.24
C ALA A 75 7.62 4.70 -8.33
N ALA A 76 7.01 5.10 -9.44
CA ALA A 76 6.83 4.21 -10.57
C ALA A 76 6.91 4.95 -11.90
N LEU A 77 7.40 4.21 -12.89
CA LEU A 77 7.36 4.57 -14.31
C LEU A 77 6.41 3.61 -15.01
N TYR A 78 5.67 4.08 -15.98
CA TYR A 78 4.75 3.23 -16.74
C TYR A 78 4.67 3.67 -18.20
N LEU A 79 4.40 2.68 -19.02
CA LEU A 79 4.14 2.79 -20.44
C LEU A 79 2.97 1.89 -20.79
N ASN A 80 1.97 2.42 -21.47
CA ASN A 80 0.86 1.65 -22.01
C ASN A 80 0.71 1.97 -23.49
N GLU A 81 0.43 0.96 -24.28
CA GLU A 81 0.12 1.08 -25.69
C GLU A 81 -1.25 0.44 -25.94
N GLU A 82 -2.10 1.14 -26.66
CA GLU A 82 -3.31 0.62 -27.27
C GLU A 82 -3.11 0.60 -28.77
N TRP A 83 -3.16 -0.59 -29.34
CA TRP A 83 -2.92 -0.85 -30.75
C TRP A 83 -4.16 -1.40 -31.43
N GLU A 84 -4.68 -0.64 -32.38
CA GLU A 84 -5.78 -1.06 -33.26
C GLU A 84 -5.19 -1.90 -34.43
N ILE A 85 -5.09 -3.20 -34.23
CA ILE A 85 -4.52 -4.15 -35.21
C ILE A 85 -5.42 -4.19 -36.44
N THR A 86 -6.73 -4.34 -36.25
CA THR A 86 -7.77 -4.24 -37.27
C THR A 86 -8.96 -3.44 -36.71
N PRO A 87 -9.92 -2.99 -37.54
CA PRO A 87 -11.12 -2.36 -37.03
C PRO A 87 -11.90 -3.16 -35.98
N GLN A 88 -11.74 -4.52 -36.01
CA GLN A 88 -12.40 -5.41 -35.05
C GLN A 88 -11.48 -5.81 -33.89
N LEU A 89 -10.15 -5.73 -34.04
CA LEU A 89 -9.19 -6.25 -33.07
C LEU A 89 -8.32 -5.13 -32.49
N THR A 90 -8.44 -4.93 -31.18
CA THR A 90 -7.62 -4.00 -30.41
C THR A 90 -6.82 -4.78 -29.37
N ALA A 91 -5.52 -4.55 -29.27
CA ALA A 91 -4.65 -5.03 -28.21
C ALA A 91 -4.23 -3.87 -27.32
N SER A 92 -4.13 -4.12 -26.03
CA SER A 92 -3.53 -3.19 -25.08
C SER A 92 -2.39 -3.88 -24.33
N ILE A 93 -1.23 -3.22 -24.29
CA ILE A 93 -0.02 -3.72 -23.66
C ILE A 93 0.48 -2.64 -22.71
N GLY A 94 0.68 -2.99 -21.47
CA GLY A 94 1.20 -2.05 -20.47
C GLY A 94 2.30 -2.68 -19.64
N ALA A 95 3.30 -1.87 -19.30
CA ALA A 95 4.34 -2.20 -18.36
C ALA A 95 4.45 -1.07 -17.33
N ARG A 96 4.59 -1.43 -16.07
CA ARG A 96 4.89 -0.52 -14.97
C ARG A 96 6.03 -1.09 -14.16
N TYR A 97 6.96 -0.25 -13.79
CA TYR A 97 8.01 -0.60 -12.85
C TYR A 97 7.89 0.27 -11.62
N SER A 98 7.59 -0.35 -10.50
CA SER A 98 7.45 0.32 -9.21
C SER A 98 8.64 0.05 -8.31
N LEU A 99 9.04 1.07 -7.58
CA LEU A 99 10.05 1.06 -6.53
C LEU A 99 9.38 1.55 -5.26
N PHE A 100 9.47 0.77 -4.21
CA PHE A 100 9.00 1.14 -2.89
C PHE A 100 10.17 1.12 -1.90
N ASN A 101 10.33 2.18 -1.14
CA ASN A 101 11.38 2.32 -0.13
C ASN A 101 10.76 2.73 1.21
N ALA A 102 10.81 1.84 2.18
CA ALA A 102 10.48 2.14 3.56
C ALA A 102 11.69 2.77 4.25
N PHE A 103 11.51 3.91 4.90
CA PHE A 103 12.59 4.65 5.55
C PHE A 103 12.18 5.27 6.88
N GLY A 104 13.17 5.77 7.62
CA GLY A 104 13.00 6.41 8.92
C GLY A 104 13.53 5.56 10.06
N LYS A 105 13.32 6.06 11.28
CA LYS A 105 13.77 5.36 12.49
C LYS A 105 12.74 4.32 12.90
N ARG A 106 13.18 3.07 13.05
CA ARG A 106 12.31 1.98 13.48
C ARG A 106 13.02 1.10 14.49
N THR A 107 12.26 0.69 15.48
CA THR A 107 12.74 -0.21 16.55
C THR A 107 12.03 -1.55 16.40
N PHE A 108 12.81 -2.63 16.39
CA PHE A 108 12.34 -4.00 16.26
C PHE A 108 12.74 -4.79 17.48
N ASN A 109 11.86 -5.66 17.95
CA ASN A 109 12.25 -6.66 18.93
C ASN A 109 12.98 -7.80 18.24
N THR A 110 14.06 -8.25 18.82
CA THR A 110 14.75 -9.48 18.46
C THR A 110 14.22 -10.62 19.31
N TYR A 111 14.07 -11.78 18.70
CA TYR A 111 13.47 -12.95 19.34
C TYR A 111 14.47 -14.09 19.37
N LYS A 112 14.25 -15.02 20.27
CA LYS A 112 15.06 -16.23 20.37
C LYS A 112 14.96 -17.04 19.08
N GLU A 113 16.11 -17.47 18.58
CA GLU A 113 16.19 -18.20 17.31
C GLU A 113 15.46 -19.55 17.39
N GLY A 114 14.67 -19.83 16.35
CA GLY A 114 13.86 -21.06 16.27
C GLY A 114 12.51 -21.02 16.99
N GLU A 115 12.17 -19.94 17.67
CA GLU A 115 10.88 -19.76 18.34
C GLU A 115 9.99 -18.75 17.60
N LEU A 116 8.67 -18.94 17.68
CA LEU A 116 7.73 -17.97 17.14
C LEU A 116 7.79 -16.65 17.93
N PRO A 117 7.72 -15.49 17.27
CA PRO A 117 7.72 -14.19 17.94
C PRO A 117 6.63 -14.09 19.02
N SER A 118 7.05 -13.87 20.25
CA SER A 118 6.19 -13.71 21.43
C SER A 118 6.78 -12.67 22.36
N THR A 119 5.96 -12.04 23.16
CA THR A 119 6.42 -11.13 24.22
C THR A 119 7.26 -11.82 25.29
N LEU A 120 7.18 -13.15 25.38
CA LEU A 120 7.91 -13.95 26.35
C LEU A 120 9.32 -14.35 25.89
N ASN A 121 9.60 -14.27 24.59
CA ASN A 121 10.89 -14.68 24.01
C ASN A 121 11.67 -13.54 23.35
N ILE A 122 11.40 -12.30 23.75
CA ILE A 122 12.17 -11.13 23.33
C ILE A 122 13.55 -11.20 23.97
N THR A 123 14.58 -11.24 23.13
CA THR A 123 16.00 -11.28 23.55
C THR A 123 16.66 -9.91 23.56
N GLY A 124 16.07 -8.95 22.84
CA GLY A 124 16.61 -7.60 22.75
C GLY A 124 15.76 -6.69 21.86
N THR A 125 16.27 -5.50 21.66
CA THR A 125 15.64 -4.48 20.83
C THR A 125 16.69 -3.83 19.96
N GLU A 126 16.50 -3.84 18.64
CA GLU A 126 17.37 -3.19 17.67
C GLU A 126 16.69 -1.96 17.10
N SER A 127 17.44 -0.89 16.91
CA SER A 127 16.96 0.34 16.26
C SER A 127 17.70 0.51 14.93
N LYS A 128 16.95 0.66 13.85
CA LYS A 128 17.48 0.98 12.52
C LYS A 128 16.97 2.34 12.09
N ASP A 129 17.85 3.14 11.50
CA ASP A 129 17.50 4.46 10.95
C ASP A 129 17.96 4.53 9.48
N GLY A 130 17.25 5.36 8.69
CA GLY A 130 17.50 5.50 7.26
C GLY A 130 16.71 4.51 6.41
N ASN A 131 17.35 3.88 5.45
CA ASN A 131 16.71 2.91 4.56
C ASN A 131 16.43 1.59 5.31
N LEU A 132 15.16 1.28 5.49
CA LEU A 132 14.72 0.05 6.16
C LEU A 132 14.64 -1.11 5.19
N LYS A 133 13.93 -0.94 4.08
CA LYS A 133 13.73 -1.95 3.05
C LYS A 133 13.32 -1.31 1.73
N THR A 134 13.86 -1.85 0.64
CA THR A 134 13.49 -1.48 -0.72
C THR A 134 12.91 -2.69 -1.44
N TYR A 135 11.80 -2.46 -2.15
CA TYR A 135 11.17 -3.44 -3.03
C TYR A 135 11.13 -2.91 -4.45
N HIS A 136 11.28 -3.81 -5.40
CA HIS A 136 11.16 -3.57 -6.83
C HIS A 136 10.11 -4.49 -7.40
N ALA A 137 9.19 -3.97 -8.18
CA ALA A 137 8.12 -4.76 -8.76
C ALA A 137 7.87 -4.36 -10.23
N PRO A 138 8.19 -5.24 -11.18
CA PRO A 138 7.67 -5.15 -12.52
C PRO A 138 6.20 -5.60 -12.54
N GLU A 139 5.36 -4.83 -13.21
CA GLU A 139 3.93 -5.09 -13.35
C GLU A 139 3.59 -5.05 -14.85
N PHE A 140 2.75 -5.99 -15.29
CA PHE A 140 2.34 -6.10 -16.68
C PHE A 140 0.83 -6.09 -16.81
N ARG A 141 0.35 -5.49 -17.89
CA ARG A 141 -1.05 -5.45 -18.27
C ARG A 141 -1.16 -5.85 -19.72
N LEU A 142 -1.98 -6.84 -19.98
CA LEU A 142 -2.28 -7.28 -21.33
C LEU A 142 -3.79 -7.30 -21.50
N GLY A 143 -4.27 -6.78 -22.60
CA GLY A 143 -5.68 -6.79 -22.94
C GLY A 143 -5.87 -7.07 -24.42
N LEU A 144 -6.93 -7.79 -24.73
CA LEU A 144 -7.34 -8.04 -26.10
C LEU A 144 -8.85 -7.85 -26.18
N ARG A 145 -9.29 -7.09 -27.19
CA ARG A 145 -10.70 -6.90 -27.51
C ARG A 145 -10.95 -7.30 -28.95
N TYR A 146 -11.94 -8.15 -29.16
CA TYR A 146 -12.43 -8.51 -30.49
C TYR A 146 -13.91 -8.15 -30.60
N ALA A 147 -14.24 -7.29 -31.57
CA ALA A 147 -15.62 -6.93 -31.89
C ALA A 147 -16.12 -7.83 -33.04
N PHE A 148 -17.07 -8.69 -32.76
CA PHE A 148 -17.72 -9.57 -33.75
C PHE A 148 -18.72 -8.77 -34.60
N THR A 149 -19.45 -7.88 -33.94
CA THR A 149 -20.40 -6.94 -34.54
C THR A 149 -20.29 -5.61 -33.83
N ASP A 150 -21.00 -4.58 -34.30
CA ASP A 150 -21.05 -3.27 -33.64
C ASP A 150 -21.68 -3.34 -32.25
N GLU A 151 -22.51 -4.36 -32.00
CA GLU A 151 -23.23 -4.54 -30.74
C GLU A 151 -22.57 -5.58 -29.80
N PHE A 152 -21.72 -6.48 -30.33
CA PHE A 152 -21.14 -7.57 -29.56
C PHE A 152 -19.63 -7.63 -29.65
N SER A 153 -18.96 -7.53 -28.50
CA SER A 153 -17.51 -7.70 -28.39
C SER A 153 -17.11 -8.54 -27.19
N VAL A 154 -16.00 -9.25 -27.30
CA VAL A 154 -15.39 -10.03 -26.22
C VAL A 154 -14.07 -9.39 -25.83
N LYS A 155 -13.79 -9.32 -24.53
CA LYS A 155 -12.56 -8.83 -23.96
C LYS A 155 -11.90 -9.89 -23.10
N ALA A 156 -10.59 -10.04 -23.22
CA ALA A 156 -9.75 -10.84 -22.33
C ALA A 156 -8.64 -9.96 -21.78
N GLY A 157 -8.24 -10.18 -20.53
CA GLY A 157 -7.17 -9.40 -19.94
C GLY A 157 -6.40 -10.16 -18.88
N PHE A 158 -5.12 -9.81 -18.74
CA PHE A 158 -4.23 -10.28 -17.70
C PHE A 158 -3.55 -9.06 -17.07
N ASN A 159 -3.45 -9.05 -15.74
CA ASN A 159 -2.89 -7.94 -15.00
C ASN A 159 -2.14 -8.44 -13.76
N THR A 160 -0.95 -7.92 -13.54
CA THR A 160 -0.19 -8.08 -12.30
C THR A 160 -0.13 -6.74 -11.58
N MET A 161 -0.31 -6.76 -10.25
CA MET A 161 -0.23 -5.57 -9.40
C MET A 161 0.52 -5.87 -8.12
N GLN A 162 1.22 -4.86 -7.60
CA GLN A 162 1.79 -4.85 -6.26
C GLN A 162 1.11 -3.80 -5.39
N GLN A 163 0.95 -4.13 -4.11
CA GLN A 163 0.37 -3.25 -3.12
C GLN A 163 1.34 -3.10 -1.95
N TYR A 164 1.62 -1.86 -1.53
CA TYR A 164 2.60 -1.57 -0.49
C TYR A 164 1.97 -0.99 0.79
N ILE A 165 0.69 -0.67 0.77
CA ILE A 165 -0.06 -0.25 1.95
C ILE A 165 -1.12 -1.30 2.27
N HIS A 166 -1.13 -1.77 3.51
CA HIS A 166 -2.00 -2.84 3.96
C HIS A 166 -2.84 -2.38 5.15
N LYS A 167 -4.09 -2.82 5.19
CA LYS A 167 -4.95 -2.72 6.36
C LYS A 167 -4.85 -4.04 7.12
N VAL A 168 -4.25 -4.00 8.30
CA VAL A 168 -4.06 -5.17 9.16
C VAL A 168 -5.21 -5.22 10.18
N SER A 169 -5.96 -6.32 10.15
CA SER A 169 -7.07 -6.60 11.06
C SER A 169 -6.78 -7.86 11.88
N ASN A 170 -7.15 -7.84 13.14
CA ASN A 170 -7.09 -9.01 14.02
C ASN A 170 -8.38 -9.85 13.98
N THR A 171 -9.37 -9.44 13.21
CA THR A 171 -10.68 -10.08 13.11
C THR A 171 -11.06 -10.27 11.63
N MET A 172 -11.95 -11.23 11.35
CA MET A 172 -12.51 -11.45 10.01
C MET A 172 -13.44 -10.31 9.55
N VAL A 173 -13.87 -9.47 10.46
CA VAL A 173 -14.75 -8.33 10.19
C VAL A 173 -13.96 -7.05 10.37
N MET A 174 -14.15 -6.07 9.48
CA MET A 174 -13.56 -4.75 9.61
C MET A 174 -13.86 -4.15 10.98
N SER A 175 -12.83 -3.81 11.73
CA SER A 175 -12.91 -3.24 13.06
C SER A 175 -12.34 -1.82 13.06
N PRO A 176 -12.89 -0.92 13.88
CA PRO A 176 -12.30 0.40 14.11
C PRO A 176 -10.88 0.34 14.69
N THR A 177 -10.48 -0.81 15.23
CA THR A 177 -9.13 -1.06 15.77
C THR A 177 -8.14 -1.59 14.73
N ASP A 178 -8.56 -1.74 13.47
CA ASP A 178 -7.67 -2.11 12.39
C ASP A 178 -6.61 -1.02 12.17
N THR A 179 -5.40 -1.45 11.90
CA THR A 179 -4.27 -0.54 11.71
C THR A 179 -3.79 -0.55 10.26
N TRP A 180 -3.42 0.61 9.77
CA TRP A 180 -2.74 0.74 8.49
C TRP A 180 -1.25 0.51 8.66
N LYS A 181 -0.68 -0.26 7.76
CA LYS A 181 0.73 -0.61 7.77
C LYS A 181 1.32 -0.57 6.37
N LEU A 182 2.53 -0.03 6.26
CA LEU A 182 3.32 -0.09 5.03
C LEU A 182 4.08 -1.42 4.96
N SER A 183 4.38 -1.84 3.73
CA SER A 183 5.30 -2.97 3.51
C SER A 183 6.65 -2.68 4.18
N ASP A 184 7.19 -3.67 4.88
CA ASP A 184 8.45 -3.58 5.59
C ASP A 184 9.23 -4.91 5.50
N MET A 185 10.18 -5.14 6.39
CA MET A 185 10.95 -6.39 6.42
C MET A 185 10.12 -7.63 6.73
N PHE A 186 8.94 -7.47 7.33
CA PHE A 186 8.07 -8.55 7.79
C PHE A 186 6.79 -8.69 6.97
N LEU A 187 6.38 -7.62 6.29
CA LEU A 187 5.17 -7.56 5.48
C LEU A 187 5.53 -7.09 4.06
N LYS A 188 5.31 -7.98 3.08
CA LYS A 188 5.55 -7.72 1.67
C LYS A 188 4.24 -7.62 0.90
#